data_35b5233c9dbec2243de7a45ec3bd39b3
#
_entry.id   35b5233c9dbec2243de7a45ec3bd39b3
#
_cell.length_a   1.000
_cell.length_b   1.000
_cell.length_c   1.000
_cell.angle_alpha   90.00
_cell.angle_beta   90.00
_cell.angle_gamma   90.00
#
_symmetry.space_group_name_H-M   'P 1'
#
loop_
_entity.id
_entity.type
_entity.pdbx_description
1 polymer ?
#
loop_
_entity_poly.entity_id
_entity_poly.type
_entity_poly.pdbx_seq_one_letter_code
_entity_poly.pdbx_strand_id
1 'polypeptide(L)'
;MNYLLTYALYILILSVLMGISTWKLFKKLGYSPLVAFVPFYNYFIVLKETKHPKWWVVLAYFPIVGTIMMTIFHLFLMKKFGRDSIGQKLLTIVLPFIYMAVVNYSSDVRVIKDYDEDDRKETVLGSLTYAVVFATLVHTFSFQPFGIPTGSMERTLLVGDFLFVNKLSYGYRMPMRPLALPFLQGTIWDTGEKGNPKDDPKSYVEAVKLPYWRLPGWDNVQRNDIVVFNYPDDSVHVSIDRKDSYVKRAVAVAGDVLEIKGGKLFINGKPEEVMGDAEMQQSYDVAASSPLDIPSLYKYLGFLPVVERGQNTKGEYIYYFSGLTSQLVEEIKQIPEVISVTPKIQEKGVKDVAHYLNLEASKREGIYVESKKINYSSSIFPFNKDWNKDWYGPLRIPKKGDVITLTQENLPEYRTLITKYEGNILEYKGGAVYINGEKTDKYTVKQDYYFMMGDNRDASLDSRYFGFVPETHIVGKPMFTWMSVEGLFSNDQSHYQANGKKLRFDRMFKATNTGNADKASYWWLAVILLTLFFGWEYFVKFFKKKKEED
;
A
#
# COMPACT_ATOMS: atom_id res chain seq x y z
N MET A 1 12.42 23.08 -0.36
CA MET A 1 11.41 23.72 -1.21
C MET A 1 10.05 23.11 -0.88
N ASN A 2 9.00 23.90 -0.74
CA ASN A 2 7.66 23.44 -0.35
C ASN A 2 7.03 22.67 -1.54
N TYR A 3 6.12 21.72 -1.28
CA TYR A 3 5.44 20.89 -2.29
C TYR A 3 4.78 21.76 -3.39
N LEU A 4 4.00 22.76 -3.00
CA LEU A 4 3.27 23.62 -3.94
C LEU A 4 4.22 24.39 -4.88
N LEU A 5 5.31 24.92 -4.35
CA LEU A 5 6.31 25.64 -5.15
C LEU A 5 7.03 24.69 -6.13
N THR A 6 7.39 23.48 -5.66
CA THR A 6 8.02 22.46 -6.54
C THR A 6 7.06 22.01 -7.62
N TYR A 7 5.78 21.85 -7.28
CA TYR A 7 4.75 21.46 -8.24
C TYR A 7 4.45 22.58 -9.25
N ALA A 8 4.40 23.82 -8.80
CA ALA A 8 4.26 24.97 -9.68
C ALA A 8 5.43 25.07 -10.69
N LEU A 9 6.66 24.83 -10.24
CA LEU A 9 7.83 24.79 -11.12
C LEU A 9 7.73 23.63 -12.13
N TYR A 10 7.29 22.46 -11.70
CA TYR A 10 7.03 21.33 -12.60
C TYR A 10 5.99 21.67 -13.67
N ILE A 11 4.87 22.30 -13.31
CA ILE A 11 3.85 22.78 -14.25
C ILE A 11 4.44 23.81 -15.22
N LEU A 12 5.25 24.72 -14.74
CA LEU A 12 5.90 25.75 -15.58
C LEU A 12 6.83 25.12 -16.62
N ILE A 13 7.65 24.14 -16.22
CA ILE A 13 8.54 23.39 -17.13
C ILE A 13 7.72 22.70 -18.23
N LEU A 14 6.63 21.99 -17.86
CA LEU A 14 5.75 21.36 -18.86
C LEU A 14 5.11 22.38 -19.81
N SER A 15 4.73 23.55 -19.32
CA SER A 15 4.16 24.61 -20.14
C SER A 15 5.18 25.23 -21.10
N VAL A 16 6.44 25.36 -20.68
CA VAL A 16 7.53 25.80 -21.59
C VAL A 16 7.76 24.73 -22.66
N LEU A 17 7.81 23.45 -22.33
CA LEU A 17 7.93 22.36 -23.30
C LEU A 17 6.76 22.35 -24.29
N MET A 18 5.53 22.52 -23.79
CA MET A 18 4.32 22.65 -24.62
C MET A 18 4.44 23.86 -25.56
N GLY A 19 4.88 25.01 -25.05
CA GLY A 19 5.09 26.23 -25.84
C GLY A 19 6.09 26.00 -26.95
N ILE A 20 7.29 25.53 -26.65
CA ILE A 20 8.35 25.27 -27.65
C ILE A 20 7.86 24.31 -28.75
N SER A 21 7.10 23.29 -28.36
CA SER A 21 6.63 22.24 -29.27
C SER A 21 5.38 22.62 -30.07
N THR A 22 4.67 23.76 -29.77
CA THR A 22 3.36 24.02 -30.37
C THR A 22 3.08 25.49 -30.74
N TRP A 23 3.95 26.46 -30.44
CA TRP A 23 3.65 27.89 -30.61
C TRP A 23 3.24 28.31 -32.03
N LYS A 24 3.81 27.70 -33.10
CA LYS A 24 3.39 27.96 -34.47
C LYS A 24 2.02 27.37 -34.77
N LEU A 25 1.67 26.24 -34.16
CA LEU A 25 0.34 25.65 -34.27
C LEU A 25 -0.72 26.59 -33.68
N PHE A 26 -0.45 27.20 -32.51
CA PHE A 26 -1.34 28.18 -31.90
C PHE A 26 -1.49 29.43 -32.79
N LYS A 27 -0.41 29.88 -33.42
CA LYS A 27 -0.48 30.96 -34.42
C LYS A 27 -1.37 30.58 -35.61
N LYS A 28 -1.29 29.35 -36.13
CA LYS A 28 -2.15 28.84 -37.22
C LYS A 28 -3.63 28.73 -36.79
N LEU A 29 -3.93 28.55 -35.52
CA LEU A 29 -5.29 28.59 -34.96
C LEU A 29 -5.82 30.01 -34.76
N GLY A 30 -5.03 31.06 -35.03
CA GLY A 30 -5.42 32.47 -34.89
C GLY A 30 -5.16 33.07 -33.49
N TYR A 31 -4.38 32.40 -32.64
CA TYR A 31 -4.02 32.89 -31.31
C TYR A 31 -2.60 33.46 -31.27
N SER A 32 -2.31 34.27 -30.25
CA SER A 32 -0.94 34.71 -29.99
C SER A 32 -0.05 33.49 -29.71
N PRO A 33 1.16 33.40 -30.28
CA PRO A 33 2.12 32.33 -30.03
C PRO A 33 2.46 32.15 -28.53
N LEU A 34 2.41 33.24 -27.75
CA LEU A 34 2.70 33.21 -26.31
C LEU A 34 1.68 32.39 -25.51
N VAL A 35 0.45 32.23 -26.03
CA VAL A 35 -0.60 31.43 -25.38
C VAL A 35 -0.16 29.98 -25.18
N ALA A 36 0.65 29.43 -26.08
CA ALA A 36 1.17 28.08 -25.97
C ALA A 36 2.02 27.85 -24.71
N PHE A 37 2.61 28.89 -24.14
CA PHE A 37 3.46 28.89 -22.96
C PHE A 37 2.71 29.12 -21.64
N VAL A 38 1.43 29.53 -21.69
CA VAL A 38 0.65 29.91 -20.51
C VAL A 38 -0.05 28.69 -19.95
N PRO A 39 0.32 28.23 -18.72
CA PRO A 39 -0.35 27.10 -18.06
C PRO A 39 -1.86 27.31 -18.00
N PHE A 40 -2.63 26.25 -17.98
CA PHE A 40 -4.09 26.21 -18.03
C PHE A 40 -4.67 26.78 -19.33
N TYR A 41 -4.25 27.96 -19.75
CA TYR A 41 -4.83 28.64 -20.92
C TYR A 41 -4.46 27.95 -22.24
N ASN A 42 -3.27 27.37 -22.33
CA ASN A 42 -2.86 26.59 -23.51
C ASN A 42 -3.81 25.39 -23.75
N TYR A 43 -4.05 24.56 -22.75
CA TYR A 43 -4.98 23.42 -22.89
C TYR A 43 -6.45 23.86 -22.96
N PHE A 44 -6.81 24.97 -22.33
CA PHE A 44 -8.14 25.56 -22.51
C PHE A 44 -8.42 25.89 -23.99
N ILE A 45 -7.45 26.47 -24.71
CA ILE A 45 -7.57 26.74 -26.15
C ILE A 45 -7.66 25.44 -26.94
N VAL A 46 -6.85 24.42 -26.62
CA VAL A 46 -6.95 23.10 -27.27
C VAL A 46 -8.36 22.53 -27.13
N LEU A 47 -8.93 22.53 -25.94
CA LEU A 47 -10.29 22.03 -25.68
C LEU A 47 -11.36 22.89 -26.39
N LYS A 48 -11.17 24.21 -26.44
CA LYS A 48 -12.06 25.12 -27.17
C LYS A 48 -12.08 24.80 -28.67
N GLU A 49 -10.90 24.68 -29.28
CA GLU A 49 -10.75 24.45 -30.73
C GLU A 49 -11.17 23.03 -31.16
N THR A 50 -11.16 22.10 -30.24
CA THR A 50 -11.59 20.71 -30.45
C THR A 50 -12.99 20.44 -29.91
N LYS A 51 -13.72 21.49 -29.48
CA LYS A 51 -15.11 21.45 -29.00
C LYS A 51 -15.33 20.49 -27.82
N HIS A 52 -14.32 20.23 -26.98
CA HIS A 52 -14.43 19.41 -25.76
C HIS A 52 -14.78 20.24 -24.52
N PRO A 53 -15.25 19.61 -23.42
CA PRO A 53 -15.59 20.31 -22.19
C PRO A 53 -14.40 21.06 -21.60
N LYS A 54 -14.51 22.38 -21.47
CA LYS A 54 -13.40 23.27 -21.07
C LYS A 54 -12.91 23.02 -19.65
N TRP A 55 -13.78 22.51 -18.75
CA TRP A 55 -13.42 22.21 -17.37
C TRP A 55 -12.41 21.05 -17.24
N TRP A 56 -12.26 20.22 -18.29
CA TRP A 56 -11.26 19.15 -18.32
C TRP A 56 -9.83 19.69 -18.16
N VAL A 57 -9.60 20.95 -18.46
CA VAL A 57 -8.29 21.58 -18.26
C VAL A 57 -7.78 21.41 -16.83
N VAL A 58 -8.66 21.40 -15.84
CA VAL A 58 -8.29 21.21 -14.44
C VAL A 58 -7.66 19.84 -14.22
N LEU A 59 -8.17 18.80 -14.88
CA LEU A 59 -7.67 17.43 -14.75
C LEU A 59 -6.23 17.27 -15.26
N ALA A 60 -5.81 18.07 -16.24
CA ALA A 60 -4.43 18.05 -16.74
C ALA A 60 -3.39 18.45 -15.69
N TYR A 61 -3.83 19.09 -14.61
CA TYR A 61 -2.94 19.57 -13.56
C TYR A 61 -3.08 18.81 -12.24
N PHE A 62 -3.69 17.62 -12.25
CA PHE A 62 -3.64 16.69 -11.14
C PHE A 62 -2.43 15.75 -11.26
N PRO A 63 -1.69 15.49 -10.20
CA PRO A 63 -0.61 14.51 -10.23
C PRO A 63 -1.11 13.13 -10.74
N ILE A 64 -0.31 12.45 -11.55
CA ILE A 64 -0.60 11.16 -12.20
C ILE A 64 -1.70 11.27 -13.27
N VAL A 65 -2.91 11.73 -12.91
CA VAL A 65 -4.05 11.92 -13.83
C VAL A 65 -3.72 12.92 -14.94
N GLY A 66 -2.98 13.97 -14.58
CA GLY A 66 -2.58 15.01 -15.53
C GLY A 66 -1.76 14.47 -16.69
N THR A 67 -0.91 13.48 -16.47
CA THR A 67 -0.13 12.85 -17.54
C THR A 67 -1.03 12.22 -18.60
N ILE A 68 -2.10 11.52 -18.17
CA ILE A 68 -3.10 10.92 -19.07
C ILE A 68 -3.87 12.02 -19.82
N MET A 69 -4.36 13.01 -19.08
CA MET A 69 -5.16 14.10 -19.67
C MET A 69 -4.37 14.97 -20.65
N MET A 70 -3.12 15.31 -20.33
CA MET A 70 -2.25 16.02 -21.24
C MET A 70 -2.02 15.22 -22.54
N THR A 71 -1.78 13.91 -22.42
CA THR A 71 -1.63 13.03 -23.59
C THR A 71 -2.89 13.04 -24.47
N ILE A 72 -4.08 12.97 -23.86
CA ILE A 72 -5.36 13.08 -24.58
C ILE A 72 -5.48 14.44 -25.30
N PHE A 73 -5.11 15.54 -24.63
CA PHE A 73 -5.17 16.87 -25.24
C PHE A 73 -4.15 17.04 -26.37
N HIS A 74 -2.99 16.41 -26.26
CA HIS A 74 -2.02 16.36 -27.36
C HIS A 74 -2.58 15.62 -28.57
N LEU A 75 -3.27 14.48 -28.35
CA LEU A 75 -3.95 13.75 -29.43
C LEU A 75 -5.04 14.61 -30.09
N PHE A 76 -5.84 15.33 -29.31
CA PHE A 76 -6.85 16.25 -29.85
C PHE A 76 -6.21 17.37 -30.69
N LEU A 77 -5.13 17.96 -30.19
CA LEU A 77 -4.40 18.99 -30.94
C LEU A 77 -3.85 18.43 -32.24
N MET A 78 -3.22 17.26 -32.21
CA MET A 78 -2.66 16.62 -33.41
C MET A 78 -3.75 16.27 -34.43
N LYS A 79 -4.89 15.75 -33.98
CA LYS A 79 -6.06 15.50 -34.84
C LYS A 79 -6.57 16.78 -35.51
N LYS A 80 -6.62 17.92 -34.79
CA LYS A 80 -7.01 19.24 -35.37
C LYS A 80 -6.11 19.67 -36.52
N PHE A 81 -4.89 19.13 -36.57
CA PHE A 81 -3.92 19.34 -37.65
C PHE A 81 -3.79 18.19 -38.64
N GLY A 82 -4.78 17.28 -38.69
CA GLY A 82 -4.82 16.15 -39.61
C GLY A 82 -3.81 15.05 -39.34
N ARG A 83 -3.28 14.96 -38.11
CA ARG A 83 -2.32 13.96 -37.69
C ARG A 83 -3.02 12.91 -36.81
N ASP A 84 -3.84 12.05 -37.46
CA ASP A 84 -4.74 11.11 -36.76
C ASP A 84 -4.53 9.63 -37.11
N SER A 85 -3.49 9.28 -37.92
CA SER A 85 -3.16 7.90 -38.20
C SER A 85 -2.65 7.16 -36.95
N ILE A 86 -2.76 5.82 -36.91
CA ILE A 86 -2.33 5.01 -35.76
C ILE A 86 -0.87 5.28 -35.39
N GLY A 87 0.03 5.35 -36.38
CA GLY A 87 1.45 5.65 -36.15
C GLY A 87 1.67 7.05 -35.54
N GLN A 88 0.91 8.05 -36.02
CA GLN A 88 0.98 9.41 -35.50
C GLN A 88 0.43 9.52 -34.07
N LYS A 89 -0.63 8.77 -33.74
CA LYS A 89 -1.14 8.66 -32.38
C LYS A 89 -0.11 8.03 -31.46
N LEU A 90 0.52 6.92 -31.87
CA LEU A 90 1.59 6.28 -31.10
C LEU A 90 2.77 7.21 -30.86
N LEU A 91 3.22 7.95 -31.89
CA LEU A 91 4.28 8.96 -31.74
C LEU A 91 3.89 10.07 -30.77
N THR A 92 2.64 10.53 -30.82
CA THR A 92 2.12 11.54 -29.88
C THR A 92 2.09 11.02 -28.43
N ILE A 93 1.80 9.74 -28.21
CA ILE A 93 1.76 9.11 -26.88
C ILE A 93 3.18 8.90 -26.34
N VAL A 94 4.07 8.34 -27.15
CA VAL A 94 5.41 7.92 -26.70
C VAL A 94 6.40 9.07 -26.65
N LEU A 95 6.33 10.01 -27.62
CA LEU A 95 7.25 11.13 -27.79
C LEU A 95 6.48 12.46 -27.96
N PRO A 96 5.60 12.86 -27.01
CA PRO A 96 4.65 13.93 -27.20
C PRO A 96 5.29 15.24 -27.66
N PHE A 97 6.23 15.77 -26.89
CA PHE A 97 6.84 17.08 -27.18
C PHE A 97 7.75 17.05 -28.41
N ILE A 98 8.40 15.92 -28.68
CA ILE A 98 9.26 15.76 -29.87
C ILE A 98 8.40 15.70 -31.13
N TYR A 99 7.38 14.84 -31.14
CA TYR A 99 6.52 14.71 -32.32
C TYR A 99 5.72 15.98 -32.60
N MET A 100 5.16 16.61 -31.57
CA MET A 100 4.48 17.91 -31.72
C MET A 100 5.42 18.98 -32.24
N ALA A 101 6.69 19.01 -31.83
CA ALA A 101 7.69 19.91 -32.36
C ALA A 101 7.95 19.65 -33.84
N VAL A 102 8.10 18.41 -34.28
CA VAL A 102 8.24 18.04 -35.68
C VAL A 102 7.06 18.59 -36.48
N VAL A 103 5.83 18.41 -36.03
CA VAL A 103 4.62 18.94 -36.67
C VAL A 103 4.61 20.47 -36.63
N ASN A 104 4.99 21.11 -35.51
CA ASN A 104 5.02 22.56 -35.33
C ASN A 104 5.96 23.28 -36.31
N TYR A 105 7.08 22.66 -36.63
CA TYR A 105 8.10 23.21 -37.52
C TYR A 105 7.95 22.77 -38.97
N SER A 106 7.01 21.88 -39.28
CA SER A 106 6.71 21.45 -40.64
C SER A 106 5.94 22.51 -41.41
N SER A 107 6.25 22.67 -42.70
CA SER A 107 5.66 23.70 -43.57
C SER A 107 4.25 23.35 -44.06
N ASP A 108 3.92 22.08 -44.20
CA ASP A 108 2.72 21.57 -44.87
C ASP A 108 1.53 21.29 -43.92
N VAL A 109 1.61 21.75 -42.68
CA VAL A 109 0.57 21.51 -41.66
C VAL A 109 -0.58 22.53 -41.84
N ARG A 110 -1.77 22.02 -42.05
CA ARG A 110 -3.00 22.79 -42.21
C ARG A 110 -3.98 22.54 -41.08
N VAL A 111 -4.75 23.57 -40.70
CA VAL A 111 -5.84 23.44 -39.71
C VAL A 111 -7.06 22.84 -40.41
N ILE A 112 -7.64 21.79 -39.80
CA ILE A 112 -8.94 21.29 -40.24
C ILE A 112 -10.01 22.23 -39.68
N LYS A 113 -10.67 22.99 -40.58
CA LYS A 113 -11.68 24.00 -40.19
C LYS A 113 -12.98 23.35 -39.70
N ASP A 114 -13.44 22.33 -40.40
CA ASP A 114 -14.65 21.59 -40.05
C ASP A 114 -14.26 20.38 -39.20
N TYR A 115 -14.07 20.64 -37.92
CA TYR A 115 -13.90 19.59 -36.92
C TYR A 115 -15.29 19.03 -36.63
N ASP A 116 -15.60 17.89 -37.27
CA ASP A 116 -16.95 17.36 -37.41
C ASP A 116 -17.53 16.96 -36.05
N GLU A 117 -18.80 17.30 -35.81
CA GLU A 117 -19.53 16.92 -34.59
C GLU A 117 -19.80 15.41 -34.50
N ASP A 118 -19.79 14.74 -35.66
CA ASP A 118 -19.98 13.27 -35.74
C ASP A 118 -18.84 12.47 -35.07
N ASP A 119 -17.70 13.08 -34.84
CA ASP A 119 -16.60 12.49 -34.07
C ASP A 119 -16.88 12.39 -32.55
N ARG A 120 -18.02 12.91 -32.09
CA ARG A 120 -18.48 12.78 -30.70
C ARG A 120 -19.32 11.54 -30.44
N LYS A 121 -19.53 10.67 -31.44
CA LYS A 121 -20.16 9.38 -31.19
C LYS A 121 -19.37 8.66 -30.11
N GLU A 122 -20.05 8.22 -29.06
CA GLU A 122 -19.47 7.42 -27.98
C GLU A 122 -18.79 6.21 -28.61
N THR A 123 -17.46 6.26 -28.64
CA THR A 123 -16.66 5.13 -29.08
C THR A 123 -16.33 4.27 -27.87
N VAL A 124 -16.23 2.97 -28.04
CA VAL A 124 -15.77 2.05 -26.98
C VAL A 124 -14.44 2.52 -26.37
N LEU A 125 -13.54 3.04 -27.20
CA LEU A 125 -12.26 3.60 -26.76
C LEU A 125 -12.45 4.87 -25.91
N GLY A 126 -13.38 5.74 -26.27
CA GLY A 126 -13.69 6.96 -25.50
C GLY A 126 -14.28 6.62 -24.12
N SER A 127 -15.23 5.71 -24.06
CA SER A 127 -15.83 5.24 -22.82
C SER A 127 -14.79 4.55 -21.92
N LEU A 128 -13.89 3.72 -22.50
CA LEU A 128 -12.80 3.08 -21.78
C LEU A 128 -11.81 4.13 -21.23
N THR A 129 -11.46 5.14 -22.04
CA THR A 129 -10.57 6.24 -21.62
C THR A 129 -11.16 7.01 -20.44
N TYR A 130 -12.46 7.35 -20.52
CA TYR A 130 -13.17 7.99 -19.41
C TYR A 130 -13.12 7.13 -18.14
N ALA A 131 -13.41 5.83 -18.26
CA ALA A 131 -13.37 4.90 -17.14
C ALA A 131 -11.97 4.83 -16.50
N VAL A 132 -10.91 4.79 -17.30
CA VAL A 132 -9.51 4.78 -16.82
C VAL A 132 -9.17 6.07 -16.10
N VAL A 133 -9.54 7.24 -16.65
CA VAL A 133 -9.29 8.55 -16.00
C VAL A 133 -10.03 8.63 -14.67
N PHE A 134 -11.32 8.29 -14.67
CA PHE A 134 -12.14 8.30 -13.45
C PHE A 134 -11.61 7.32 -12.40
N ALA A 135 -11.32 6.08 -12.79
CA ALA A 135 -10.74 5.10 -11.90
C ALA A 135 -9.37 5.54 -11.34
N THR A 136 -8.54 6.19 -12.16
CA THR A 136 -7.24 6.74 -11.71
C THR A 136 -7.44 7.87 -10.70
N LEU A 137 -8.43 8.74 -10.90
CA LEU A 137 -8.77 9.78 -9.92
C LEU A 137 -9.18 9.17 -8.58
N VAL A 138 -10.14 8.25 -8.60
CA VAL A 138 -10.62 7.59 -7.37
C VAL A 138 -9.49 6.83 -6.69
N HIS A 139 -8.77 5.99 -7.43
CA HIS A 139 -7.65 5.19 -6.95
C HIS A 139 -6.52 6.05 -6.35
N THR A 140 -6.20 7.15 -7.00
CA THR A 140 -5.11 8.01 -6.52
C THR A 140 -5.52 8.81 -5.30
N PHE A 141 -6.72 9.43 -5.30
CA PHE A 141 -7.07 10.48 -4.34
C PHE A 141 -8.05 10.05 -3.23
N SER A 142 -8.71 8.92 -3.35
CA SER A 142 -9.76 8.55 -2.39
C SER A 142 -9.63 7.12 -1.88
N PHE A 143 -9.94 6.15 -2.72
CA PHE A 143 -10.04 4.76 -2.35
C PHE A 143 -9.15 3.90 -3.23
N GLN A 144 -8.38 3.02 -2.62
CA GLN A 144 -7.49 2.12 -3.34
C GLN A 144 -7.79 0.67 -2.96
N PRO A 145 -7.99 -0.23 -3.94
CA PRO A 145 -8.06 -1.66 -3.68
C PRO A 145 -6.66 -2.22 -3.41
N PHE A 146 -6.56 -3.08 -2.39
CA PHE A 146 -5.35 -3.83 -2.05
C PHE A 146 -5.69 -5.30 -1.92
N GLY A 147 -4.90 -6.17 -2.56
CA GLY A 147 -4.99 -7.61 -2.36
C GLY A 147 -4.13 -8.07 -1.17
N ILE A 148 -4.56 -9.10 -0.47
CA ILE A 148 -3.85 -9.70 0.66
C ILE A 148 -3.13 -10.96 0.15
N PRO A 149 -1.80 -10.91 -0.06
CA PRO A 149 -1.06 -12.06 -0.59
C PRO A 149 -0.47 -12.97 0.49
N THR A 150 -0.45 -12.55 1.76
CA THR A 150 0.24 -13.25 2.85
C THR A 150 -0.65 -13.48 4.06
N GLY A 151 -0.36 -14.52 4.85
CA GLY A 151 -1.14 -14.92 6.03
C GLY A 151 -0.80 -14.16 7.32
N SER A 152 -0.06 -13.04 7.27
CA SER A 152 0.35 -12.33 8.50
C SER A 152 -0.80 -11.70 9.30
N MET A 153 -1.97 -11.53 8.68
CA MET A 153 -3.23 -11.08 9.29
C MET A 153 -4.31 -12.18 9.20
N GLU A 154 -3.87 -13.43 9.05
CA GLU A 154 -4.73 -14.61 8.86
C GLU A 154 -5.90 -14.62 9.83
N ARG A 155 -7.03 -15.18 9.44
CA ARG A 155 -8.33 -15.16 10.12
C ARG A 155 -8.99 -13.79 10.18
N THR A 156 -8.30 -12.74 10.57
CA THR A 156 -8.84 -11.36 10.46
C THR A 156 -8.96 -10.96 8.99
N LEU A 157 -7.88 -11.09 8.23
CA LEU A 157 -7.83 -10.90 6.78
C LEU A 157 -7.22 -12.16 6.15
N LEU A 158 -7.93 -12.77 5.21
CA LEU A 158 -7.46 -14.00 4.57
C LEU A 158 -6.67 -13.70 3.30
N VAL A 159 -5.74 -14.59 2.99
CA VAL A 159 -5.07 -14.59 1.68
C VAL A 159 -6.12 -14.69 0.58
N GLY A 160 -6.06 -13.79 -0.40
CA GLY A 160 -7.06 -13.65 -1.46
C GLY A 160 -8.20 -12.66 -1.16
N ASP A 161 -8.21 -12.02 0.01
CA ASP A 161 -9.08 -10.87 0.28
C ASP A 161 -8.60 -9.65 -0.49
N PHE A 162 -9.53 -8.87 -1.03
CA PHE A 162 -9.29 -7.56 -1.64
C PHE A 162 -10.01 -6.49 -0.83
N LEU A 163 -9.23 -5.61 -0.25
CA LEU A 163 -9.69 -4.55 0.63
C LEU A 163 -9.88 -3.25 -0.12
N PHE A 164 -10.94 -2.50 0.17
CA PHE A 164 -11.00 -1.07 -0.14
C PHE A 164 -10.40 -0.27 1.02
N VAL A 165 -9.39 0.52 0.71
CA VAL A 165 -8.66 1.34 1.68
C VAL A 165 -8.98 2.81 1.46
N ASN A 166 -9.47 3.47 2.51
CA ASN A 166 -9.74 4.89 2.53
C ASN A 166 -8.44 5.65 2.87
N LYS A 167 -7.94 6.40 1.92
CA LYS A 167 -6.73 7.23 2.07
C LYS A 167 -6.99 8.56 2.78
N LEU A 168 -8.25 8.98 2.83
CA LEU A 168 -8.63 10.27 3.40
C LEU A 168 -8.73 10.22 4.92
N SER A 169 -8.99 9.04 5.51
CA SER A 169 -9.19 8.89 6.96
C SER A 169 -8.06 9.51 7.78
N TYR A 170 -6.82 9.10 7.51
CA TYR A 170 -5.63 9.60 8.21
C TYR A 170 -4.95 10.78 7.49
N GLY A 171 -5.67 11.44 6.59
CA GLY A 171 -5.13 12.50 5.75
C GLY A 171 -4.48 11.99 4.46
N TYR A 172 -4.87 12.63 3.36
CA TYR A 172 -4.39 12.24 2.04
C TYR A 172 -2.94 12.68 1.81
N ARG A 173 -2.04 11.72 1.57
CA ARG A 173 -0.67 11.99 1.15
C ARG A 173 -0.62 12.26 -0.35
N MET A 174 -0.18 13.46 -0.73
CA MET A 174 -0.03 13.84 -2.13
C MET A 174 1.04 12.98 -2.82
N PRO A 175 0.83 12.58 -4.09
CA PRO A 175 1.82 11.79 -4.83
C PRO A 175 3.16 12.52 -4.94
N MET A 176 4.24 11.84 -4.57
CA MET A 176 5.59 12.37 -4.67
C MET A 176 6.19 12.14 -6.07
N ARG A 177 5.62 11.20 -6.83
CA ARG A 177 6.02 10.86 -8.20
C ARG A 177 4.88 11.18 -9.18
N PRO A 178 4.82 12.42 -9.72
CA PRO A 178 3.72 12.84 -10.59
C PRO A 178 3.72 12.13 -11.95
N LEU A 179 4.89 11.69 -12.43
CA LEU A 179 5.07 10.91 -13.65
C LEU A 179 5.15 9.43 -13.29
N ALA A 180 3.99 8.78 -13.17
CA ALA A 180 3.89 7.37 -12.84
C ALA A 180 2.75 6.71 -13.60
N LEU A 181 2.88 5.41 -13.87
CA LEU A 181 1.82 4.61 -14.43
C LEU A 181 0.69 4.44 -13.38
N PRO A 182 -0.57 4.61 -13.78
CA PRO A 182 -1.69 4.40 -12.89
C PRO A 182 -1.79 2.92 -12.48
N PHE A 183 -2.37 2.66 -11.31
CA PHE A 183 -2.63 1.34 -10.74
C PHE A 183 -1.40 0.49 -10.39
N LEU A 184 -0.19 0.88 -10.78
CA LEU A 184 1.05 0.19 -10.44
C LEU A 184 1.75 0.87 -9.27
N GLN A 185 2.20 0.07 -8.29
CA GLN A 185 2.84 0.59 -7.06
C GLN A 185 4.31 0.93 -7.29
N GLY A 186 5.19 -0.01 -7.31
CA GLY A 186 6.65 0.18 -7.37
C GLY A 186 7.24 -0.18 -8.74
N THR A 187 7.10 -1.43 -9.15
CA THR A 187 7.64 -1.99 -10.39
C THR A 187 6.54 -2.29 -11.40
N ILE A 188 6.90 -2.40 -12.69
CA ILE A 188 5.99 -2.79 -13.77
C ILE A 188 5.85 -4.32 -13.79
N TRP A 189 6.97 -5.02 -13.65
CA TRP A 189 7.04 -6.49 -13.48
C TRP A 189 8.24 -6.85 -12.62
N ASP A 190 8.12 -7.94 -11.91
CA ASP A 190 9.18 -8.54 -11.10
C ASP A 190 9.97 -9.53 -11.98
N THR A 191 11.29 -9.42 -11.99
CA THR A 191 12.17 -10.35 -12.68
C THR A 191 12.32 -11.70 -11.96
N GLY A 192 11.70 -11.84 -10.79
CA GLY A 192 11.65 -13.05 -9.99
C GLY A 192 12.97 -13.40 -9.29
N GLU A 193 13.12 -14.68 -8.93
CA GLU A 193 14.26 -15.14 -8.10
C GLU A 193 15.64 -14.99 -8.74
N LYS A 194 15.71 -14.84 -10.06
CA LYS A 194 16.97 -14.76 -10.82
C LYS A 194 17.48 -13.34 -11.03
N GLY A 195 16.66 -12.32 -10.73
CA GLY A 195 17.00 -10.92 -10.91
C GLY A 195 17.36 -10.21 -9.62
N ASN A 196 18.00 -9.03 -9.73
CA ASN A 196 18.13 -8.12 -8.62
C ASN A 196 16.91 -7.19 -8.61
N PRO A 197 16.07 -7.17 -7.57
CA PRO A 197 14.85 -6.35 -7.53
C PRO A 197 15.10 -4.85 -7.75
N LYS A 198 16.34 -4.36 -7.53
CA LYS A 198 16.71 -2.97 -7.80
C LYS A 198 16.79 -2.63 -9.29
N ASP A 199 16.99 -3.64 -10.13
CA ASP A 199 17.10 -3.50 -11.58
C ASP A 199 15.75 -3.65 -12.28
N ASP A 200 14.69 -3.99 -11.53
CA ASP A 200 13.34 -4.14 -12.07
C ASP A 200 12.82 -2.80 -12.62
N PRO A 201 12.10 -2.85 -13.78
CA PRO A 201 11.59 -1.64 -14.40
C PRO A 201 10.54 -0.97 -13.53
N LYS A 202 10.81 0.28 -13.14
CA LYS A 202 9.97 1.05 -12.25
C LYS A 202 8.72 1.59 -12.94
N SER A 203 7.61 1.62 -12.24
CA SER A 203 6.34 2.17 -12.71
C SER A 203 6.30 3.71 -12.74
N TYR A 204 7.41 4.37 -12.42
CA TYR A 204 7.50 5.82 -12.28
C TYR A 204 8.85 6.37 -12.75
N VAL A 205 8.88 7.65 -13.11
CA VAL A 205 10.09 8.37 -13.50
C VAL A 205 10.82 8.87 -12.25
N GLU A 206 12.06 8.43 -12.03
CA GLU A 206 12.86 8.81 -10.85
C GLU A 206 13.35 10.25 -10.87
N ALA A 207 13.55 10.83 -12.05
CA ALA A 207 14.10 12.18 -12.20
C ALA A 207 13.19 13.27 -11.59
N VAL A 208 11.87 13.03 -11.52
CA VAL A 208 10.91 14.00 -10.98
C VAL A 208 10.42 13.51 -9.62
N LYS A 209 10.80 14.22 -8.56
CA LYS A 209 10.35 13.96 -7.18
C LYS A 209 9.83 15.23 -6.55
N LEU A 210 8.58 15.18 -6.07
CA LEU A 210 7.97 16.24 -5.27
C LEU A 210 8.28 16.00 -3.78
N PRO A 211 8.39 17.05 -2.97
CA PRO A 211 8.51 16.93 -1.52
C PRO A 211 7.31 16.21 -0.92
N TYR A 212 7.49 15.65 0.28
CA TYR A 212 6.37 15.10 1.05
C TYR A 212 5.38 16.21 1.44
N TRP A 213 4.09 15.92 1.24
CA TRP A 213 3.00 16.75 1.73
C TRP A 213 1.75 15.89 1.98
N ARG A 214 1.07 16.14 3.09
CA ARG A 214 -0.16 15.45 3.49
C ARG A 214 -1.23 16.48 3.84
N LEU A 215 -2.43 16.28 3.31
CA LEU A 215 -3.63 17.01 3.73
C LEU A 215 -4.10 16.45 5.08
N PRO A 216 -4.69 17.29 5.96
CA PRO A 216 -5.27 16.80 7.20
C PRO A 216 -6.31 15.70 6.97
N GLY A 217 -6.34 14.70 7.83
CA GLY A 217 -7.39 13.69 7.89
C GLY A 217 -8.50 14.10 8.85
N TRP A 218 -9.57 13.32 8.86
CA TRP A 218 -10.65 13.46 9.87
C TRP A 218 -10.50 12.47 11.03
N ASP A 219 -9.54 11.54 10.93
CA ASP A 219 -9.26 10.53 11.95
C ASP A 219 -7.74 10.46 12.19
N ASN A 220 -7.34 9.89 13.32
CA ASN A 220 -5.96 9.58 13.65
C ASN A 220 -5.84 8.07 13.84
N VAL A 221 -4.64 7.51 13.59
CA VAL A 221 -4.38 6.10 13.87
C VAL A 221 -4.55 5.84 15.37
N GLN A 222 -5.45 4.93 15.69
CA GLN A 222 -5.75 4.52 17.07
C GLN A 222 -5.22 3.11 17.33
N ARG A 223 -5.08 2.73 18.60
CA ARG A 223 -4.79 1.35 18.96
C ARG A 223 -5.87 0.44 18.42
N ASN A 224 -5.46 -0.74 17.98
CA ASN A 224 -6.28 -1.76 17.34
C ASN A 224 -6.79 -1.45 15.92
N ASP A 225 -6.52 -0.26 15.37
CA ASP A 225 -6.80 -0.02 13.96
C ASP A 225 -5.98 -0.96 13.06
N ILE A 226 -6.63 -1.55 12.06
CA ILE A 226 -5.92 -2.18 10.93
C ILE A 226 -5.51 -1.04 10.00
N VAL A 227 -4.22 -0.98 9.68
CA VAL A 227 -3.62 0.13 8.93
C VAL A 227 -2.85 -0.40 7.74
N VAL A 228 -3.08 0.24 6.58
CA VAL A 228 -2.20 0.06 5.41
C VAL A 228 -1.12 1.12 5.46
N PHE A 229 0.13 0.71 5.32
CA PHE A 229 1.30 1.59 5.33
C PHE A 229 2.35 1.10 4.35
N ASN A 230 3.22 2.00 3.90
CA ASN A 230 4.36 1.64 3.08
C ASN A 230 5.46 1.06 3.97
N TYR A 231 6.02 -0.09 3.56
CA TYR A 231 7.03 -0.82 4.32
C TYR A 231 8.27 0.06 4.56
N PRO A 232 8.60 0.39 5.82
CA PRO A 232 9.63 1.39 6.08
C PRO A 232 11.03 0.95 5.65
N ASP A 233 11.29 -0.36 5.69
CA ASP A 233 12.61 -0.93 5.40
C ASP A 233 12.78 -1.37 3.94
N ASP A 234 11.79 -1.11 3.08
CA ASP A 234 11.93 -1.31 1.64
C ASP A 234 13.12 -0.50 1.11
N SER A 235 14.15 -1.23 0.66
CA SER A 235 15.39 -0.69 0.10
C SER A 235 15.38 -0.65 -1.44
N VAL A 236 14.36 -1.22 -2.08
CA VAL A 236 14.19 -1.27 -3.54
C VAL A 236 13.62 0.06 -4.04
N HIS A 237 12.61 0.57 -3.36
CA HIS A 237 11.91 1.79 -3.77
C HIS A 237 12.32 2.98 -2.90
N VAL A 238 12.94 3.97 -3.53
CA VAL A 238 13.48 5.16 -2.83
C VAL A 238 12.37 6.11 -2.37
N SER A 239 11.26 6.21 -3.12
CA SER A 239 10.15 7.12 -2.80
C SER A 239 9.13 6.44 -1.89
N ILE A 240 8.76 7.10 -0.78
CA ILE A 240 7.83 6.54 0.22
C ILE A 240 6.52 6.08 -0.43
N ASP A 241 5.96 6.87 -1.35
CA ASP A 241 4.69 6.58 -2.04
C ASP A 241 4.77 5.42 -3.05
N ARG A 242 5.97 4.87 -3.28
CA ARG A 242 6.22 3.75 -4.21
C ARG A 242 6.72 2.49 -3.52
N LYS A 243 7.02 2.57 -2.23
CA LYS A 243 7.39 1.42 -1.40
C LYS A 243 6.24 0.42 -1.32
N ASP A 244 6.59 -0.84 -1.11
CA ASP A 244 5.62 -1.91 -0.91
C ASP A 244 4.65 -1.59 0.22
N SER A 245 3.40 -1.99 0.04
CA SER A 245 2.35 -1.71 1.00
C SER A 245 2.10 -2.93 1.89
N TYR A 246 2.17 -2.71 3.20
CA TYR A 246 1.87 -3.71 4.22
C TYR A 246 0.57 -3.38 4.93
N VAL A 247 -0.10 -4.41 5.42
CA VAL A 247 -1.27 -4.27 6.30
C VAL A 247 -0.98 -4.95 7.62
N LYS A 248 -1.14 -4.23 8.74
CA LYS A 248 -0.95 -4.71 10.11
C LYS A 248 -1.92 -4.02 11.07
N ARG A 249 -1.96 -4.51 12.29
CA ARG A 249 -2.68 -3.85 13.40
C ARG A 249 -1.76 -2.86 14.10
N ALA A 250 -2.23 -1.64 14.34
CA ALA A 250 -1.56 -0.65 15.17
C ALA A 250 -1.75 -1.04 16.65
N VAL A 251 -0.82 -1.80 17.21
CA VAL A 251 -0.92 -2.26 18.61
C VAL A 251 -0.50 -1.18 19.60
N ALA A 252 0.40 -0.29 19.20
CA ALA A 252 0.79 0.86 20.02
C ALA A 252 0.94 2.12 19.15
N VAL A 253 0.57 3.27 19.72
CA VAL A 253 0.61 4.57 19.08
C VAL A 253 1.64 5.49 19.77
N ALA A 254 1.89 6.65 19.18
CA ALA A 254 2.85 7.63 19.67
C ALA A 254 2.66 7.96 21.17
N GLY A 255 3.71 7.77 21.96
CA GLY A 255 3.73 7.98 23.41
C GLY A 255 3.46 6.73 24.25
N ASP A 256 3.01 5.63 23.66
CA ASP A 256 2.80 4.37 24.40
C ASP A 256 4.13 3.71 24.79
N VAL A 257 4.04 2.86 25.81
CA VAL A 257 5.10 1.93 26.20
C VAL A 257 4.60 0.50 25.95
N LEU A 258 5.29 -0.22 25.09
CA LEU A 258 4.96 -1.58 24.67
C LEU A 258 5.90 -2.58 25.35
N GLU A 259 5.34 -3.70 25.80
CA GLU A 259 6.08 -4.82 26.37
C GLU A 259 5.42 -6.16 26.01
N ILE A 260 6.22 -7.19 25.69
CA ILE A 260 5.73 -8.56 25.49
C ILE A 260 6.35 -9.45 26.56
N LYS A 261 5.53 -10.18 27.29
CA LYS A 261 5.92 -11.10 28.38
C LYS A 261 5.31 -12.47 28.15
N GLY A 262 6.14 -13.46 27.82
CA GLY A 262 5.66 -14.80 27.53
C GLY A 262 4.64 -14.85 26.39
N GLY A 263 4.91 -14.10 25.28
CA GLY A 263 4.04 -14.00 24.12
C GLY A 263 2.79 -13.11 24.30
N LYS A 264 2.53 -12.58 25.50
CA LYS A 264 1.40 -11.71 25.80
C LYS A 264 1.82 -10.23 25.70
N LEU A 265 1.05 -9.46 24.95
CA LEU A 265 1.30 -8.03 24.74
C LEU A 265 0.71 -7.17 25.86
N PHE A 266 1.48 -6.19 26.31
CA PHE A 266 1.10 -5.18 27.30
C PHE A 266 1.36 -3.79 26.73
N ILE A 267 0.38 -2.90 26.90
CA ILE A 267 0.51 -1.48 26.53
C ILE A 267 0.29 -0.62 27.78
N ASN A 268 1.29 0.21 28.11
CA ASN A 268 1.29 1.04 29.31
C ASN A 268 1.04 0.21 30.60
N GLY A 269 1.61 -1.00 30.65
CA GLY A 269 1.49 -1.93 31.77
C GLY A 269 0.17 -2.70 31.86
N LYS A 270 -0.78 -2.47 30.95
CA LYS A 270 -2.06 -3.20 30.87
C LYS A 270 -2.00 -4.26 29.76
N PRO A 271 -2.61 -5.43 29.94
CA PRO A 271 -2.75 -6.41 28.88
C PRO A 271 -3.43 -5.81 27.65
N GLU A 272 -3.07 -6.31 26.45
CA GLU A 272 -3.74 -5.92 25.20
C GLU A 272 -5.24 -6.25 25.29
N GLU A 273 -6.06 -5.25 24.99
CA GLU A 273 -7.50 -5.45 24.80
C GLU A 273 -7.72 -5.90 23.36
N VAL A 274 -8.00 -7.19 23.18
CA VAL A 274 -8.30 -7.74 21.85
C VAL A 274 -9.70 -7.29 21.46
N MET A 275 -9.81 -6.53 20.38
CA MET A 275 -11.11 -6.14 19.82
C MET A 275 -11.85 -7.37 19.29
N GLY A 276 -13.18 -7.40 19.43
CA GLY A 276 -14.03 -8.56 19.18
C GLY A 276 -13.93 -9.22 17.81
N ASP A 277 -13.30 -8.57 16.82
CA ASP A 277 -13.10 -9.10 15.46
C ASP A 277 -11.65 -9.53 15.17
N ALA A 278 -10.75 -9.35 16.10
CA ALA A 278 -9.37 -9.74 15.97
C ALA A 278 -9.18 -11.19 16.41
N GLU A 279 -8.81 -12.06 15.49
CA GLU A 279 -8.49 -13.44 15.74
C GLU A 279 -6.98 -13.61 15.87
N MET A 280 -6.45 -13.32 17.09
CA MET A 280 -5.03 -13.45 17.37
C MET A 280 -4.60 -14.90 17.32
N GLN A 281 -3.52 -15.17 16.60
CA GLN A 281 -2.98 -16.51 16.41
C GLN A 281 -1.58 -16.63 16.99
N GLN A 282 -1.32 -17.77 17.64
CA GLN A 282 -0.02 -18.18 18.16
C GLN A 282 0.25 -19.64 17.80
N SER A 283 1.51 -20.04 17.92
CA SER A 283 1.93 -21.42 17.68
C SER A 283 1.88 -22.23 18.96
N TYR A 284 1.56 -23.53 18.81
CA TYR A 284 1.44 -24.48 19.93
C TYR A 284 2.13 -25.80 19.61
N ASP A 285 2.71 -26.41 20.63
CA ASP A 285 3.09 -27.82 20.62
C ASP A 285 1.94 -28.63 21.26
N VAL A 286 1.46 -29.63 20.54
CA VAL A 286 0.36 -30.52 20.99
C VAL A 286 0.92 -31.92 21.16
N ALA A 287 0.75 -32.50 22.35
CA ALA A 287 1.09 -33.88 22.61
C ALA A 287 -0.17 -34.74 22.57
N ALA A 288 -0.11 -35.88 21.89
CA ALA A 288 -1.20 -36.84 21.77
C ALA A 288 -0.76 -38.27 22.15
N SER A 289 -1.69 -39.04 22.67
CA SER A 289 -1.48 -40.44 23.07
C SER A 289 -1.41 -41.40 21.88
N SER A 290 -2.06 -41.03 20.77
CA SER A 290 -2.07 -41.77 19.51
C SER A 290 -2.01 -40.80 18.34
N PRO A 291 -1.73 -41.29 17.10
CA PRO A 291 -1.69 -40.42 15.93
C PRO A 291 -3.01 -39.68 15.72
N LEU A 292 -2.92 -38.34 15.48
CA LEU A 292 -4.08 -37.51 15.16
C LEU A 292 -4.45 -37.69 13.67
N ASP A 293 -5.74 -37.81 13.38
CA ASP A 293 -6.25 -37.76 12.00
C ASP A 293 -6.24 -36.34 11.50
N ILE A 294 -5.11 -35.91 10.95
CA ILE A 294 -4.90 -34.54 10.44
C ILE A 294 -5.91 -34.17 9.35
N PRO A 295 -6.25 -35.04 8.34
CA PRO A 295 -7.28 -34.73 7.36
C PRO A 295 -8.65 -34.44 7.97
N SER A 296 -9.08 -35.20 8.96
CA SER A 296 -10.35 -34.96 9.66
C SER A 296 -10.31 -33.69 10.49
N LEU A 297 -9.22 -33.41 11.19
CA LEU A 297 -9.00 -32.16 11.91
C LEU A 297 -9.06 -30.96 10.96
N TYR A 298 -8.41 -31.04 9.81
CA TYR A 298 -8.48 -30.02 8.78
C TYR A 298 -9.93 -29.75 8.32
N LYS A 299 -10.69 -30.79 8.10
CA LYS A 299 -12.10 -30.68 7.68
C LYS A 299 -12.98 -30.07 8.78
N TYR A 300 -12.71 -30.41 10.05
CA TYR A 300 -13.52 -29.98 11.18
C TYR A 300 -13.16 -28.55 11.64
N LEU A 301 -11.88 -28.24 11.77
CA LEU A 301 -11.39 -26.94 12.25
C LEU A 301 -11.23 -25.90 11.11
N GLY A 302 -11.45 -26.31 9.86
CA GLY A 302 -11.41 -25.44 8.68
C GLY A 302 -10.02 -24.94 8.27
N PHE A 303 -8.97 -25.34 9.03
CA PHE A 303 -7.62 -24.82 8.82
C PHE A 303 -6.61 -25.50 9.75
N LEU A 304 -5.51 -26.04 9.21
CA LEU A 304 -4.37 -26.41 10.06
C LEU A 304 -3.04 -26.51 9.30
N PRO A 305 -2.07 -25.66 9.57
CA PRO A 305 -0.68 -26.01 9.35
C PRO A 305 -0.22 -26.84 10.55
N VAL A 306 -0.27 -28.14 10.39
CA VAL A 306 0.24 -29.09 11.37
C VAL A 306 1.47 -29.77 10.83
N VAL A 307 2.53 -29.77 11.60
CA VAL A 307 3.74 -30.55 11.32
C VAL A 307 3.88 -31.60 12.41
N GLU A 308 3.80 -32.88 12.03
CA GLU A 308 4.17 -33.96 12.92
C GLU A 308 5.68 -33.93 13.20
N ARG A 309 6.08 -33.95 14.46
CA ARG A 309 7.48 -33.91 14.90
C ARG A 309 8.02 -35.24 15.43
N GLY A 310 7.22 -36.31 15.29
CA GLY A 310 7.55 -37.63 15.77
C GLY A 310 7.12 -37.85 17.22
N GLN A 311 7.75 -38.80 17.89
CA GLN A 311 7.43 -39.16 19.29
C GLN A 311 8.50 -38.62 20.25
N ASN A 312 8.06 -38.21 21.42
CA ASN A 312 8.96 -37.88 22.52
C ASN A 312 9.46 -39.14 23.26
N THR A 313 10.31 -38.97 24.26
CA THR A 313 10.86 -40.08 25.09
C THR A 313 9.82 -40.86 25.86
N LYS A 314 8.59 -40.35 26.00
CA LYS A 314 7.46 -41.00 26.65
C LYS A 314 6.58 -41.76 25.66
N GLY A 315 6.90 -41.75 24.36
CA GLY A 315 6.09 -42.37 23.31
C GLY A 315 4.88 -41.54 22.87
N GLU A 316 4.75 -40.30 23.35
CA GLU A 316 3.69 -39.40 22.95
C GLU A 316 4.00 -38.77 21.59
N TYR A 317 2.99 -38.66 20.71
CA TYR A 317 3.09 -38.02 19.40
C TYR A 317 3.09 -36.50 19.56
N ILE A 318 4.09 -35.83 19.01
CA ILE A 318 4.24 -34.38 19.10
C ILE A 318 3.92 -33.72 17.76
N TYR A 319 2.99 -32.78 17.80
CA TYR A 319 2.57 -31.97 16.67
C TYR A 319 2.87 -30.50 16.93
N TYR A 320 3.36 -29.82 15.92
CA TYR A 320 3.50 -28.37 15.91
C TYR A 320 2.35 -27.77 15.12
N PHE A 321 1.55 -26.92 15.75
CA PHE A 321 0.47 -26.17 15.15
C PHE A 321 0.91 -24.70 15.07
N SER A 322 0.97 -24.13 13.87
CA SER A 322 1.22 -22.71 13.72
C SER A 322 -0.11 -21.96 13.50
N GLY A 323 -0.35 -20.92 14.26
CA GLY A 323 -1.51 -20.05 14.05
C GLY A 323 -2.84 -20.52 14.61
N LEU A 324 -2.86 -21.08 15.83
CA LEU A 324 -4.09 -21.36 16.55
C LEU A 324 -4.63 -20.11 17.24
N THR A 325 -5.95 -19.91 17.15
CA THR A 325 -6.67 -18.94 17.98
C THR A 325 -7.00 -19.56 19.33
N SER A 326 -7.36 -18.73 20.32
CA SER A 326 -7.77 -19.23 21.64
C SER A 326 -8.96 -20.20 21.55
N GLN A 327 -9.90 -19.96 20.64
CA GLN A 327 -11.04 -20.85 20.42
C GLN A 327 -10.58 -22.21 19.91
N LEU A 328 -9.71 -22.26 18.88
CA LEU A 328 -9.18 -23.51 18.33
C LEU A 328 -8.39 -24.29 19.36
N VAL A 329 -7.66 -23.61 20.23
CA VAL A 329 -6.94 -24.26 21.34
C VAL A 329 -7.92 -25.00 22.26
N GLU A 330 -9.04 -24.39 22.62
CA GLU A 330 -10.06 -25.03 23.45
C GLU A 330 -10.74 -26.21 22.72
N GLU A 331 -11.00 -26.09 21.42
CA GLU A 331 -11.55 -27.18 20.60
C GLU A 331 -10.57 -28.35 20.49
N ILE A 332 -9.27 -28.09 20.27
CA ILE A 332 -8.24 -29.15 20.21
C ILE A 332 -8.08 -29.88 21.56
N LYS A 333 -8.21 -29.18 22.69
CA LYS A 333 -8.18 -29.79 24.03
C LYS A 333 -9.33 -30.78 24.28
N GLN A 334 -10.44 -30.68 23.53
CA GLN A 334 -11.56 -31.61 23.66
C GLN A 334 -11.35 -32.94 22.90
N ILE A 335 -10.30 -33.03 22.08
CA ILE A 335 -9.99 -34.23 21.31
C ILE A 335 -9.47 -35.30 22.29
N PRO A 336 -10.07 -36.52 22.36
CA PRO A 336 -9.73 -37.51 23.36
C PRO A 336 -8.26 -37.97 23.37
N GLU A 337 -7.64 -37.96 22.19
CA GLU A 337 -6.24 -38.37 22.02
C GLU A 337 -5.25 -37.29 22.50
N VAL A 338 -5.70 -36.02 22.65
CA VAL A 338 -4.84 -34.91 23.04
C VAL A 338 -4.55 -34.95 24.56
N ILE A 339 -3.27 -35.02 24.90
CA ILE A 339 -2.77 -34.99 26.26
C ILE A 339 -2.54 -33.58 26.76
N SER A 340 -1.92 -32.75 25.90
CA SER A 340 -1.62 -31.37 26.25
C SER A 340 -1.52 -30.45 25.02
N VAL A 341 -1.87 -29.18 25.22
CA VAL A 341 -1.71 -28.09 24.24
C VAL A 341 -0.92 -26.97 24.91
N THR A 342 0.33 -26.79 24.50
CA THR A 342 1.28 -25.87 25.14
C THR A 342 1.70 -24.77 24.16
N PRO A 343 1.56 -23.47 24.51
CA PRO A 343 2.02 -22.41 23.64
C PRO A 343 3.52 -22.49 23.45
N LYS A 344 3.96 -22.25 22.20
CA LYS A 344 5.37 -22.27 21.85
C LYS A 344 6.01 -20.92 22.14
N ILE A 345 6.47 -20.76 23.36
CA ILE A 345 7.10 -19.54 23.86
C ILE A 345 8.62 -19.75 23.89
N GLN A 346 9.36 -18.79 23.35
CA GLN A 346 10.82 -18.78 23.45
C GLN A 346 11.26 -18.50 24.89
N GLU A 347 12.44 -19.00 25.25
CA GLU A 347 13.03 -18.72 26.56
C GLU A 347 13.43 -17.24 26.69
N LYS A 348 13.23 -16.69 27.89
CA LYS A 348 13.61 -15.30 28.18
C LYS A 348 15.13 -15.13 28.13
N GLY A 349 15.59 -14.06 27.46
CA GLY A 349 17.01 -13.76 27.31
C GLY A 349 17.72 -14.52 26.19
N VAL A 350 17.04 -15.45 25.54
CA VAL A 350 17.53 -16.09 24.31
C VAL A 350 17.21 -15.18 23.14
N LYS A 351 18.26 -14.71 22.46
CA LYS A 351 18.12 -13.85 21.28
C LYS A 351 17.44 -14.59 20.14
N ASP A 352 16.54 -13.91 19.46
CA ASP A 352 15.98 -14.42 18.22
C ASP A 352 17.04 -14.35 17.11
N VAL A 353 17.58 -15.50 16.74
CA VAL A 353 18.53 -15.61 15.64
C VAL A 353 17.72 -15.90 14.38
N ALA A 354 18.03 -15.24 13.29
CA ALA A 354 17.32 -15.19 11.99
C ALA A 354 16.95 -16.55 11.32
N HIS A 355 16.63 -17.57 12.08
CA HIS A 355 16.20 -18.88 11.59
C HIS A 355 14.75 -18.90 11.06
N TYR A 356 13.96 -17.86 11.32
CA TYR A 356 12.54 -17.81 10.99
C TYR A 356 12.21 -16.97 9.76
N LEU A 357 13.12 -16.10 9.33
CA LEU A 357 12.97 -15.48 8.04
C LEU A 357 13.40 -16.53 7.02
N ASN A 358 12.46 -17.06 6.25
CA ASN A 358 12.78 -17.83 5.07
C ASN A 358 13.82 -17.03 4.29
N LEU A 359 15.03 -17.60 4.14
CA LEU A 359 16.19 -16.89 3.58
C LEU A 359 15.87 -16.29 2.19
N GLU A 360 14.97 -16.94 1.47
CA GLU A 360 14.50 -16.52 0.15
C GLU A 360 13.50 -15.36 0.22
N ALA A 361 12.58 -15.36 1.19
CA ALA A 361 11.66 -14.25 1.42
C ALA A 361 12.43 -13.00 1.90
N SER A 362 13.40 -13.16 2.79
CA SER A 362 14.22 -12.04 3.27
C SER A 362 15.15 -11.48 2.18
N LYS A 363 15.58 -12.29 1.22
CA LYS A 363 16.31 -11.82 0.03
C LYS A 363 15.42 -11.00 -0.89
N ARG A 364 14.16 -11.42 -1.10
CA ARG A 364 13.17 -10.68 -1.88
C ARG A 364 12.80 -9.35 -1.22
N GLU A 365 12.72 -9.31 0.09
CA GLU A 365 12.34 -8.12 0.87
C GLU A 365 13.51 -7.17 1.16
N GLY A 366 14.71 -7.49 0.70
CA GLY A 366 15.90 -6.64 0.89
C GLY A 366 16.48 -6.61 2.31
N ILE A 367 15.85 -7.28 3.26
CA ILE A 367 16.24 -7.28 4.69
C ILE A 367 17.60 -7.98 4.89
N TYR A 368 17.84 -9.04 4.13
CA TYR A 368 19.04 -9.87 4.27
C TYR A 368 20.33 -9.20 3.76
N VAL A 369 20.23 -8.23 2.84
CA VAL A 369 21.42 -7.58 2.26
C VAL A 369 22.07 -6.62 3.26
N GLU A 370 21.28 -5.98 4.12
CA GLU A 370 21.80 -5.11 5.17
C GLU A 370 22.28 -5.89 6.40
N SER A 371 21.63 -6.98 6.76
CA SER A 371 22.02 -7.80 7.91
C SER A 371 23.37 -8.51 7.76
N LYS A 372 23.80 -8.78 6.52
CA LYS A 372 25.14 -9.33 6.26
C LYS A 372 26.28 -8.32 6.46
N LYS A 373 26.00 -7.02 6.38
CA LYS A 373 27.00 -5.95 6.55
C LYS A 373 27.12 -5.43 7.98
N ILE A 374 26.14 -5.75 8.82
CA ILE A 374 26.09 -5.28 10.21
C ILE A 374 26.03 -6.55 11.07
N ASN A 375 27.01 -6.71 11.97
CA ASN A 375 27.03 -7.78 12.97
C ASN A 375 25.90 -7.56 13.99
N TYR A 376 24.64 -7.73 13.57
CA TYR A 376 23.52 -7.73 14.50
C TYR A 376 23.55 -9.01 15.31
N SER A 377 23.57 -8.85 16.61
CA SER A 377 23.50 -9.98 17.54
C SER A 377 22.09 -10.56 17.67
N SER A 378 21.08 -9.92 17.06
CA SER A 378 19.67 -10.35 17.07
C SER A 378 18.97 -9.89 15.78
N SER A 379 17.95 -10.64 15.34
CA SER A 379 17.05 -10.26 14.26
C SER A 379 15.91 -9.36 14.73
N ILE A 380 15.72 -9.19 16.03
CA ILE A 380 14.67 -8.38 16.67
C ILE A 380 15.19 -6.94 16.87
N PHE A 381 14.39 -5.96 16.42
CA PHE A 381 14.62 -4.56 16.71
C PHE A 381 14.56 -4.29 18.24
N PRO A 382 15.48 -3.52 18.82
CA PRO A 382 16.51 -2.67 18.21
C PRO A 382 17.88 -3.33 18.02
N PHE A 383 17.98 -4.63 17.89
CA PHE A 383 19.12 -5.47 17.51
C PHE A 383 20.25 -5.61 18.56
N ASN A 384 20.36 -4.72 19.50
CA ASN A 384 21.36 -4.72 20.57
C ASN A 384 20.82 -5.19 21.93
N LYS A 385 19.57 -5.58 22.00
CA LYS A 385 18.90 -6.10 23.21
C LYS A 385 18.81 -7.63 23.18
N ASP A 386 18.77 -8.24 24.35
CA ASP A 386 18.53 -9.68 24.51
C ASP A 386 17.03 -10.00 24.48
N TRP A 387 16.34 -9.44 23.46
CA TRP A 387 14.92 -9.64 23.26
C TRP A 387 14.65 -10.70 22.19
N ASN A 388 13.47 -11.26 22.26
CA ASN A 388 12.92 -12.11 21.20
C ASN A 388 11.43 -11.81 21.00
N LYS A 389 10.76 -12.50 20.08
CA LYS A 389 9.37 -12.23 19.73
C LYS A 389 8.39 -12.38 20.89
N ASP A 390 8.75 -13.17 21.92
CA ASP A 390 7.89 -13.51 23.08
C ASP A 390 8.30 -12.77 24.35
N TRP A 391 9.52 -12.20 24.39
CA TRP A 391 10.06 -11.41 25.50
C TRP A 391 10.70 -10.13 24.94
N TYR A 392 9.92 -9.06 24.93
CA TYR A 392 10.25 -7.85 24.21
C TYR A 392 9.94 -6.60 25.04
N GLY A 393 10.76 -5.61 24.99
CA GLY A 393 10.54 -4.33 25.67
C GLY A 393 11.04 -4.29 27.12
N PRO A 394 10.70 -3.22 27.88
CA PRO A 394 9.79 -2.15 27.49
C PRO A 394 10.36 -1.25 26.40
N LEU A 395 9.53 -0.89 25.39
CA LEU A 395 9.87 0.00 24.30
C LEU A 395 8.88 1.16 24.26
N ARG A 396 9.39 2.40 24.37
CA ARG A 396 8.56 3.61 24.21
C ARG A 396 8.42 3.94 22.73
N ILE A 397 7.18 4.14 22.29
CA ILE A 397 6.88 4.59 20.93
C ILE A 397 7.08 6.09 20.83
N PRO A 398 7.98 6.59 19.97
CA PRO A 398 8.30 8.01 19.90
C PRO A 398 7.10 8.85 19.43
N LYS A 399 6.91 9.99 20.09
CA LYS A 399 5.87 10.95 19.77
C LYS A 399 6.49 12.25 19.27
N LYS A 400 5.82 12.91 18.34
CA LYS A 400 6.20 14.25 17.88
C LYS A 400 6.38 15.20 19.05
N GLY A 401 7.54 15.86 19.11
CA GLY A 401 7.91 16.77 20.18
C GLY A 401 8.62 16.10 21.38
N ASP A 402 8.66 14.76 21.45
CA ASP A 402 9.47 14.09 22.48
C ASP A 402 10.95 14.47 22.34
N VAL A 403 11.58 14.80 23.47
CA VAL A 403 13.02 15.04 23.54
C VAL A 403 13.71 13.79 24.07
N ILE A 404 14.45 13.11 23.19
CA ILE A 404 15.17 11.89 23.51
C ILE A 404 16.60 12.23 23.89
N THR A 405 17.05 11.78 25.06
CA THR A 405 18.47 11.82 25.41
C THR A 405 19.16 10.62 24.77
N LEU A 406 20.10 10.88 23.87
CA LEU A 406 20.83 9.86 23.11
C LEU A 406 22.03 9.37 23.90
N THR A 407 22.15 8.06 24.02
CA THR A 407 23.26 7.34 24.63
C THR A 407 23.78 6.30 23.68
N GLN A 408 24.99 5.81 23.88
CA GLN A 408 25.52 4.69 23.10
C GLN A 408 24.60 3.46 23.13
N GLU A 409 23.92 3.25 24.24
CA GLU A 409 23.05 2.09 24.44
C GLU A 409 21.74 2.20 23.65
N ASN A 410 21.07 3.38 23.62
CA ASN A 410 19.79 3.57 22.93
C ASN A 410 19.94 4.06 21.49
N LEU A 411 21.14 4.36 21.04
CA LEU A 411 21.38 4.83 19.68
C LEU A 411 20.87 3.87 18.59
N PRO A 412 21.01 2.53 18.70
CA PRO A 412 20.46 1.60 17.72
C PRO A 412 18.93 1.69 17.58
N GLU A 413 18.23 2.02 18.67
CA GLU A 413 16.78 2.19 18.72
C GLU A 413 16.30 3.41 17.90
N TYR A 414 17.05 4.52 17.96
CA TYR A 414 16.65 5.78 17.32
C TYR A 414 17.41 6.13 16.05
N ARG A 415 18.45 5.39 15.69
CA ARG A 415 19.30 5.70 14.53
C ARG A 415 18.49 5.79 13.23
N THR A 416 17.68 4.77 12.93
CA THR A 416 16.87 4.73 11.71
C THR A 416 15.84 5.86 11.68
N LEU A 417 15.23 6.16 12.83
CA LEU A 417 14.31 7.28 13.00
C LEU A 417 14.98 8.60 12.62
N ILE A 418 16.14 8.89 13.23
CA ILE A 418 16.86 10.15 13.05
C ILE A 418 17.37 10.31 11.62
N THR A 419 17.95 9.23 11.06
CA THR A 419 18.64 9.31 9.76
C THR A 419 17.69 9.08 8.59
N LYS A 420 17.03 7.92 8.54
CA LYS A 420 16.24 7.50 7.38
C LYS A 420 14.89 8.20 7.30
N TYR A 421 14.19 8.32 8.44
CA TYR A 421 12.82 8.86 8.44
C TYR A 421 12.77 10.38 8.59
N GLU A 422 13.70 10.97 9.33
CA GLU A 422 13.73 12.41 9.57
C GLU A 422 14.89 13.14 8.85
N GLY A 423 15.69 12.39 8.06
CA GLY A 423 16.63 12.93 7.08
C GLY A 423 17.86 13.64 7.67
N ASN A 424 18.27 13.27 8.89
CA ASN A 424 19.46 13.86 9.52
C ASN A 424 20.68 12.97 9.31
N ILE A 425 21.86 13.57 9.41
CA ILE A 425 23.14 12.86 9.45
C ILE A 425 23.49 12.61 10.92
N LEU A 426 23.65 11.34 11.30
CA LEU A 426 24.00 10.94 12.66
C LEU A 426 25.38 10.28 12.66
N GLU A 427 26.28 10.81 13.46
CA GLU A 427 27.63 10.30 13.65
C GLU A 427 27.92 10.07 15.13
N TYR A 428 28.65 9.00 15.44
CA TYR A 428 29.18 8.73 16.78
C TYR A 428 30.69 8.74 16.70
N LYS A 429 31.33 9.74 17.31
CA LYS A 429 32.81 9.96 17.26
C LYS A 429 33.32 10.37 18.63
N GLY A 430 34.42 9.75 19.06
CA GLY A 430 35.10 10.13 20.32
C GLY A 430 34.19 10.05 21.56
N GLY A 431 33.24 9.08 21.60
CA GLY A 431 32.32 8.93 22.72
C GLY A 431 31.16 9.93 22.75
N ALA A 432 30.99 10.74 21.68
CA ALA A 432 29.92 11.74 21.58
C ALA A 432 29.08 11.55 20.31
N VAL A 433 27.80 11.94 20.40
CA VAL A 433 26.86 11.96 19.29
C VAL A 433 26.91 13.30 18.58
N TYR A 434 26.87 13.27 17.24
CA TYR A 434 26.80 14.46 16.39
C TYR A 434 25.57 14.30 15.46
N ILE A 435 24.74 15.34 15.37
CA ILE A 435 23.61 15.40 14.45
C ILE A 435 23.83 16.60 13.52
N ASN A 436 23.88 16.34 12.20
CA ASN A 436 24.16 17.35 11.17
C ASN A 436 25.47 18.14 11.43
N GLY A 437 26.46 17.47 12.04
CA GLY A 437 27.76 18.07 12.40
C GLY A 437 27.82 18.77 13.76
N GLU A 438 26.67 18.97 14.43
CA GLU A 438 26.62 19.58 15.77
C GLU A 438 26.66 18.49 16.86
N LYS A 439 27.52 18.68 17.87
CA LYS A 439 27.59 17.80 19.03
C LYS A 439 26.34 17.99 19.90
N THR A 440 25.58 16.93 20.09
CA THR A 440 24.37 16.95 20.91
C THR A 440 24.09 15.58 21.51
N ASP A 441 23.53 15.56 22.71
CA ASP A 441 23.00 14.36 23.36
C ASP A 441 21.48 14.31 23.35
N LYS A 442 20.82 15.30 22.70
CA LYS A 442 19.35 15.42 22.65
C LYS A 442 18.86 15.46 21.23
N TYR A 443 17.74 14.77 21.01
CA TYR A 443 17.04 14.80 19.74
C TYR A 443 15.55 15.05 19.95
N THR A 444 14.98 16.01 19.22
CA THR A 444 13.54 16.27 19.23
C THR A 444 12.90 15.57 18.05
N VAL A 445 11.99 14.66 18.34
CA VAL A 445 11.23 13.86 17.36
C VAL A 445 10.31 14.76 16.53
N LYS A 446 10.34 14.63 15.19
CA LYS A 446 9.64 15.53 14.26
C LYS A 446 8.26 15.03 13.83
N GLN A 447 7.95 13.74 14.00
CA GLN A 447 6.66 13.13 13.62
C GLN A 447 6.25 12.04 14.61
N ASP A 448 5.01 11.61 14.54
CA ASP A 448 4.51 10.48 15.32
C ASP A 448 4.95 9.14 14.72
N TYR A 449 5.10 8.15 15.59
CA TYR A 449 5.48 6.78 15.23
C TYR A 449 4.47 5.79 15.78
N TYR A 450 4.42 4.63 15.14
CA TYR A 450 3.50 3.55 15.47
C TYR A 450 4.24 2.23 15.54
N PHE A 451 3.66 1.28 16.29
CA PHE A 451 4.15 -0.09 16.34
C PHE A 451 3.08 -1.01 15.78
N MET A 452 3.39 -1.66 14.67
CA MET A 452 2.49 -2.44 13.87
C MET A 452 2.79 -3.91 14.04
N MET A 453 1.78 -4.73 14.41
CA MET A 453 1.92 -6.19 14.52
C MET A 453 0.87 -6.92 13.68
N GLY A 454 1.23 -8.09 13.16
CA GLY A 454 0.27 -8.98 12.54
C GLY A 454 -0.58 -9.72 13.57
N ASP A 455 -1.82 -10.04 13.23
CA ASP A 455 -2.70 -10.82 14.09
C ASP A 455 -2.25 -12.29 14.16
N ASN A 456 -1.60 -12.79 13.09
CA ASN A 456 -0.84 -14.04 13.13
C ASN A 456 0.56 -13.77 13.72
N ARG A 457 0.65 -13.77 15.04
CA ARG A 457 1.80 -13.32 15.82
C ARG A 457 3.11 -14.02 15.45
N ASP A 458 3.07 -15.30 15.12
CA ASP A 458 4.26 -16.11 14.82
C ASP A 458 4.62 -16.16 13.33
N ALA A 459 3.69 -15.79 12.45
CA ALA A 459 3.91 -15.75 11.00
C ALA A 459 3.79 -14.32 10.42
N SER A 460 4.32 -13.33 11.14
CA SER A 460 4.27 -11.93 10.74
C SER A 460 5.63 -11.27 10.78
N LEU A 461 6.06 -10.75 9.64
CA LEU A 461 7.13 -9.76 9.58
C LEU A 461 6.53 -8.39 9.91
N ASP A 462 6.84 -7.87 11.12
CA ASP A 462 6.23 -6.67 11.65
C ASP A 462 7.23 -5.80 12.45
N SER A 463 6.72 -4.81 13.18
CA SER A 463 7.56 -3.85 13.91
C SER A 463 8.51 -4.47 14.92
N ARG A 464 8.28 -5.70 15.35
CA ARG A 464 9.28 -6.43 16.18
C ARG A 464 10.60 -6.63 15.44
N TYR A 465 10.57 -6.65 14.09
CA TYR A 465 11.73 -6.89 13.22
C TYR A 465 12.24 -5.61 12.56
N PHE A 466 11.37 -4.80 11.97
CA PHE A 466 11.78 -3.58 11.24
C PHE A 466 11.66 -2.29 12.06
N GLY A 467 11.13 -2.35 13.29
CA GLY A 467 11.01 -1.20 14.19
C GLY A 467 9.79 -0.31 13.92
N PHE A 468 9.94 0.97 14.19
CA PHE A 468 8.86 1.96 14.15
C PHE A 468 8.36 2.23 12.73
N VAL A 469 7.04 2.41 12.61
CA VAL A 469 6.41 2.92 11.38
C VAL A 469 6.15 4.41 11.54
N PRO A 470 6.78 5.28 10.76
CA PRO A 470 6.57 6.72 10.84
C PRO A 470 5.21 7.12 10.22
N GLU A 471 4.62 8.21 10.73
CA GLU A 471 3.38 8.79 10.22
C GLU A 471 3.41 9.03 8.70
N THR A 472 4.56 9.44 8.17
CA THR A 472 4.76 9.67 6.74
C THR A 472 4.52 8.44 5.87
N HIS A 473 4.63 7.23 6.44
CA HIS A 473 4.44 5.97 5.73
C HIS A 473 2.99 5.45 5.76
N ILE A 474 2.12 6.02 6.59
CA ILE A 474 0.70 5.63 6.65
C ILE A 474 0.02 5.92 5.32
N VAL A 475 -0.69 4.93 4.77
CA VAL A 475 -1.44 5.04 3.51
C VAL A 475 -2.92 5.30 3.79
N GLY A 476 -3.58 4.47 4.62
CA GLY A 476 -5.00 4.63 4.90
C GLY A 476 -5.58 3.52 5.77
N LYS A 477 -6.88 3.61 5.98
CA LYS A 477 -7.68 2.71 6.83
C LYS A 477 -8.48 1.75 5.94
N PRO A 478 -8.30 0.42 6.04
CA PRO A 478 -9.19 -0.51 5.38
C PRO A 478 -10.63 -0.33 5.85
N MET A 479 -11.56 -0.34 4.91
CA MET A 479 -13.00 -0.16 5.20
C MET A 479 -13.74 -1.50 5.18
N PHE A 480 -13.61 -2.23 4.09
CA PHE A 480 -14.28 -3.51 3.88
C PHE A 480 -13.57 -4.35 2.82
N THR A 481 -13.80 -5.65 2.86
CA THR A 481 -13.41 -6.60 1.82
C THR A 481 -14.45 -6.55 0.70
N TRP A 482 -14.08 -6.11 -0.51
CA TRP A 482 -15.03 -6.02 -1.62
C TRP A 482 -15.09 -7.30 -2.46
N MET A 483 -14.00 -8.08 -2.46
CA MET A 483 -13.89 -9.37 -3.14
C MET A 483 -12.98 -10.30 -2.32
N SER A 484 -13.24 -11.60 -2.36
CA SER A 484 -12.41 -12.61 -1.72
C SER A 484 -12.35 -13.86 -2.59
N VAL A 485 -11.14 -14.27 -2.97
CA VAL A 485 -10.90 -15.44 -3.84
C VAL A 485 -9.88 -16.34 -3.20
N GLU A 486 -10.31 -17.49 -2.72
CA GLU A 486 -9.43 -18.54 -2.20
C GLU A 486 -8.53 -19.09 -3.32
N GLY A 487 -7.27 -19.37 -3.02
CA GLY A 487 -6.31 -19.95 -3.97
C GLY A 487 -5.89 -19.04 -5.12
N LEU A 488 -6.19 -17.73 -5.07
CA LEU A 488 -5.76 -16.78 -6.09
C LEU A 488 -4.25 -16.51 -6.01
N PHE A 489 -3.73 -16.36 -4.80
CA PHE A 489 -2.30 -16.24 -4.55
C PHE A 489 -1.81 -17.60 -4.05
N SER A 490 -1.00 -18.28 -4.88
CA SER A 490 -0.28 -19.48 -4.45
C SER A 490 0.85 -19.02 -3.56
N ASN A 491 0.68 -19.19 -2.26
CA ASN A 491 1.71 -18.83 -1.32
C ASN A 491 1.95 -19.99 -0.37
N ASP A 492 3.17 -20.52 -0.38
CA ASP A 492 3.64 -21.55 0.56
C ASP A 492 3.56 -21.09 2.03
N GLN A 493 3.32 -19.80 2.26
CA GLN A 493 3.13 -19.20 3.58
C GLN A 493 1.66 -19.13 4.00
N SER A 494 0.71 -19.30 3.08
CA SER A 494 -0.68 -19.43 3.48
C SER A 494 -0.89 -20.84 3.99
N HIS A 495 -1.29 -20.92 5.21
CA HIS A 495 -1.65 -22.17 5.83
C HIS A 495 -2.94 -22.80 5.24
N TYR A 496 -3.48 -22.19 4.21
CA TYR A 496 -4.61 -22.68 3.42
C TYR A 496 -4.12 -23.46 2.21
N GLN A 497 -4.34 -24.77 2.23
CA GLN A 497 -4.32 -25.55 0.99
C GLN A 497 -5.65 -25.30 0.26
N ALA A 498 -5.65 -24.34 -0.63
CA ALA A 498 -6.82 -24.07 -1.43
C ALA A 498 -7.05 -25.21 -2.44
N ASN A 499 -8.19 -25.89 -2.33
CA ASN A 499 -8.67 -26.86 -3.32
C ASN A 499 -9.20 -26.15 -4.58
N GLY A 500 -8.33 -25.37 -5.25
CA GLY A 500 -8.67 -24.57 -6.44
C GLY A 500 -9.12 -23.14 -6.09
N LYS A 501 -9.44 -22.37 -7.14
CA LYS A 501 -9.91 -20.98 -6.99
C LYS A 501 -11.40 -20.95 -6.66
N LYS A 502 -11.77 -20.40 -5.50
CA LYS A 502 -13.16 -20.32 -5.05
C LYS A 502 -13.48 -18.93 -4.52
N LEU A 503 -14.62 -18.37 -4.95
CA LEU A 503 -15.15 -17.13 -4.39
C LEU A 503 -15.73 -17.38 -2.98
N ARG A 504 -15.34 -16.54 -2.01
CA ARG A 504 -15.84 -16.55 -0.64
C ARG A 504 -16.84 -15.41 -0.46
N PHE A 505 -18.11 -15.69 -0.76
CA PHE A 505 -19.19 -14.69 -0.72
C PHE A 505 -19.48 -14.19 0.70
N ASP A 506 -19.27 -15.03 1.71
CA ASP A 506 -19.42 -14.71 3.13
C ASP A 506 -18.45 -13.60 3.61
N ARG A 507 -17.36 -13.42 2.88
CA ARG A 507 -16.39 -12.36 3.17
C ARG A 507 -16.58 -11.08 2.35
N MET A 508 -17.36 -11.14 1.27
CA MET A 508 -17.60 -9.96 0.43
C MET A 508 -18.42 -8.92 1.19
N PHE A 509 -17.99 -7.66 1.07
CA PHE A 509 -18.54 -6.50 1.77
C PHE A 509 -18.54 -6.62 3.30
N LYS A 510 -17.69 -7.51 3.84
CA LYS A 510 -17.44 -7.59 5.27
C LYS A 510 -16.60 -6.38 5.68
N ALA A 511 -17.10 -5.61 6.65
CA ALA A 511 -16.37 -4.47 7.18
C ALA A 511 -15.09 -4.93 7.90
N THR A 512 -14.05 -4.11 7.82
CA THR A 512 -12.81 -4.25 8.61
C THR A 512 -12.81 -3.16 9.70
N ASN A 513 -12.06 -3.32 10.76
CA ASN A 513 -11.95 -2.31 11.85
C ASN A 513 -13.25 -1.97 12.60
N THR A 514 -14.20 -2.87 12.72
CA THR A 514 -15.48 -2.55 13.38
C THR A 514 -15.53 -2.85 14.86
N GLY A 515 -14.55 -3.58 15.40
CA GLY A 515 -14.55 -3.98 16.81
C GLY A 515 -15.68 -4.95 17.21
N ASN A 516 -16.53 -5.39 16.28
CA ASN A 516 -17.61 -6.34 16.49
C ASN A 516 -17.27 -7.70 15.89
N ALA A 517 -17.47 -8.77 16.65
CA ALA A 517 -17.26 -10.14 16.19
C ALA A 517 -18.25 -10.55 15.09
N ASP A 518 -19.48 -10.07 15.16
CA ASP A 518 -20.55 -10.39 14.21
C ASP A 518 -20.58 -9.42 13.03
N LYS A 519 -19.63 -9.59 12.12
CA LYS A 519 -19.60 -8.81 10.88
C LYS A 519 -20.55 -9.43 9.85
N ALA A 520 -21.75 -8.90 9.75
CA ALA A 520 -22.63 -9.22 8.64
C ALA A 520 -21.98 -8.80 7.32
N SER A 521 -21.99 -9.69 6.34
CA SER A 521 -21.63 -9.32 4.97
C SER A 521 -22.81 -8.61 4.32
N TYR A 522 -22.56 -7.41 3.78
CA TYR A 522 -23.57 -6.59 3.09
C TYR A 522 -23.54 -6.77 1.56
N TRP A 523 -23.11 -7.95 1.08
CA TRP A 523 -23.03 -8.22 -0.37
C TRP A 523 -24.36 -8.01 -1.09
N TRP A 524 -25.47 -8.32 -0.43
CA TRP A 524 -26.81 -8.10 -0.97
C TRP A 524 -27.11 -6.62 -1.22
N LEU A 525 -26.61 -5.71 -0.35
CA LEU A 525 -26.74 -4.26 -0.54
C LEU A 525 -25.96 -3.80 -1.77
N ALA A 526 -24.75 -4.33 -1.99
CA ALA A 526 -23.98 -4.03 -3.18
C ALA A 526 -24.66 -4.52 -4.45
N VAL A 527 -25.29 -5.71 -4.44
CA VAL A 527 -26.08 -6.21 -5.57
C VAL A 527 -27.28 -5.29 -5.84
N ILE A 528 -27.99 -4.83 -4.80
CA ILE A 528 -29.08 -3.86 -4.96
C ILE A 528 -28.57 -2.56 -5.58
N LEU A 529 -27.46 -2.00 -5.07
CA LEU A 529 -26.89 -0.75 -5.60
C LEU A 529 -26.42 -0.90 -7.04
N LEU A 530 -25.78 -2.01 -7.40
CA LEU A 530 -25.39 -2.31 -8.78
C LEU A 530 -26.61 -2.47 -9.69
N THR A 531 -27.64 -3.17 -9.23
CA THR A 531 -28.89 -3.34 -9.98
C THR A 531 -29.57 -2.01 -10.21
N LEU A 532 -29.63 -1.14 -9.20
CA LEU A 532 -30.17 0.21 -9.33
C LEU A 532 -29.31 1.06 -10.28
N PHE A 533 -27.99 0.96 -10.19
CA PHE A 533 -27.08 1.75 -11.04
C PHE A 533 -27.20 1.35 -12.51
N PHE A 534 -27.10 0.06 -12.83
CA PHE A 534 -27.24 -0.43 -14.21
C PHE A 534 -28.68 -0.44 -14.71
N GLY A 535 -29.64 -0.60 -13.81
CA GLY A 535 -31.07 -0.56 -14.12
C GLY A 535 -31.67 0.84 -14.22
N TRP A 536 -30.90 1.89 -13.81
CA TRP A 536 -31.41 3.27 -13.72
C TRP A 536 -32.00 3.78 -15.03
N GLU A 537 -31.36 3.53 -16.14
CA GLU A 537 -31.86 3.93 -17.45
C GLU A 537 -33.20 3.22 -17.82
N TYR A 538 -33.31 1.93 -17.50
CA TYR A 538 -34.55 1.18 -17.70
C TYR A 538 -35.65 1.69 -16.78
N PHE A 539 -35.29 2.01 -15.54
CA PHE A 539 -36.23 2.59 -14.55
C PHE A 539 -36.75 3.94 -15.02
N VAL A 540 -35.86 4.83 -15.44
CA VAL A 540 -36.22 6.16 -15.96
C VAL A 540 -37.08 6.05 -17.23
N LYS A 541 -36.75 5.15 -18.16
CA LYS A 541 -37.53 4.90 -19.38
C LYS A 541 -38.93 4.34 -19.03
N PHE A 542 -39.01 3.43 -18.07
CA PHE A 542 -40.30 2.85 -17.63
C PHE A 542 -41.21 3.92 -17.03
N PHE A 543 -40.71 4.79 -16.17
CA PHE A 543 -41.53 5.86 -15.57
C PHE A 543 -41.88 6.98 -16.57
N LYS A 544 -41.02 7.27 -17.56
CA LYS A 544 -41.35 8.22 -18.63
C LYS A 544 -42.47 7.68 -19.51
N LYS A 545 -42.43 6.40 -19.88
CA LYS A 545 -43.48 5.77 -20.70
C LYS A 545 -44.82 5.76 -19.97
N LYS A 546 -44.85 5.50 -18.66
CA LYS A 546 -46.06 5.52 -17.86
C LYS A 546 -46.67 6.93 -17.72
N LYS A 547 -45.86 7.97 -17.77
CA LYS A 547 -46.29 9.37 -17.70
C LYS A 547 -46.83 9.91 -19.05
N GLU A 548 -46.56 9.21 -20.14
CA GLU A 548 -47.09 9.51 -21.49
C GLU A 548 -48.37 8.72 -21.77
N GLU A 549 -48.68 7.71 -20.97
CA GLU A 549 -49.90 6.89 -21.08
C GLU A 549 -51.03 7.35 -20.13
N ASP A 550 -50.72 8.16 -19.09
CA ASP A 550 -51.66 8.87 -18.21
C ASP A 550 -51.87 10.32 -18.72
#